data_b3f2d1b98bebfdc8354feb5b75e5e1b2
#
_entry.id   b3f2d1b98bebfdc8354feb5b75e5e1b2
#
_cell.length_a   1.000
_cell.length_b   1.000
_cell.length_c   1.000
_cell.angle_alpha   90.00
_cell.angle_beta   90.00
_cell.angle_gamma   90.00
#
_symmetry.space_group_name_H-M   'P 1'
#
loop_
_entity.id
_entity.type
_entity.pdbx_description
1 polymer ?
#
loop_
_entity_poly.entity_id
_entity_poly.type
_entity_poly.pdbx_seq_one_letter_code
_entity_poly.pdbx_strand_id
1 'polypeptide(L)'
;MKRAVFTLWLLLAAVAATAQSEPTPPEFEYSDLQRLTPEDYIDMQLPPLHVLMENARHAPQVGYYESNREIEERELKTVRRNWMRNFKLNANYNYGSSDIYNQNYQDSNIPIWTTTTTGREQSWWNVGASLSIPLDEIFNRRNKIKQQKKRIENTQYDLDRWYDELRMKIIDAYTTAVEQLSILRSAAEAKITSEAQYRMTEVDFVKGKLDAQTLSRQKSLENSATREYEQVRRNLNDALLRLEILTHTPIINKPISMPGVSKKAPETE
;
A
#
# COMPACT_ATOMS: atom_id res chain seq x y z
N MET A 1 32.56 -3.75 -37.70
CA MET A 1 32.19 -4.21 -36.33
C MET A 1 32.17 -3.11 -35.28
N LYS A 2 33.13 -2.15 -35.23
CA LYS A 2 33.11 -1.06 -34.20
C LYS A 2 31.88 -0.11 -34.24
N ARG A 3 31.28 0.13 -35.42
CA ARG A 3 30.10 1.01 -35.56
C ARG A 3 28.80 0.37 -35.11
N ALA A 4 28.63 -0.95 -35.23
CA ALA A 4 27.47 -1.68 -34.79
C ALA A 4 27.40 -1.81 -33.25
N VAL A 5 28.55 -1.91 -32.59
CA VAL A 5 28.64 -1.97 -31.13
C VAL A 5 28.28 -0.60 -30.51
N PHE A 6 28.67 0.50 -31.18
CA PHE A 6 28.37 1.87 -30.71
C PHE A 6 26.88 2.22 -30.82
N THR A 7 26.20 1.76 -31.87
CA THR A 7 24.74 1.95 -32.01
C THR A 7 23.95 1.12 -31.03
N LEU A 8 24.40 -0.07 -30.66
CA LEU A 8 23.78 -0.91 -29.64
C LEU A 8 23.91 -0.28 -28.24
N TRP A 9 25.04 0.35 -27.95
CA TRP A 9 25.28 1.07 -26.69
C TRP A 9 24.44 2.32 -26.57
N LEU A 10 24.20 3.06 -27.63
CA LEU A 10 23.33 4.25 -27.67
C LEU A 10 21.85 3.87 -27.49
N LEU A 11 21.40 2.73 -28.03
CA LEU A 11 20.06 2.21 -27.81
C LEU A 11 19.84 1.74 -26.37
N LEU A 12 20.84 1.12 -25.74
CA LEU A 12 20.75 0.75 -24.32
C LEU A 12 20.72 1.98 -23.38
N ALA A 13 21.47 3.05 -23.71
CA ALA A 13 21.45 4.29 -22.95
C ALA A 13 20.12 5.06 -23.07
N ALA A 14 19.45 4.96 -24.21
CA ALA A 14 18.13 5.59 -24.40
C ALA A 14 17.02 4.92 -23.59
N VAL A 15 17.11 3.60 -23.35
CA VAL A 15 16.14 2.87 -22.50
C VAL A 15 16.33 3.20 -21.00
N ALA A 16 17.57 3.52 -20.58
CA ALA A 16 17.83 3.91 -19.18
C ALA A 16 17.32 5.32 -18.84
N ALA A 17 17.12 6.20 -19.83
CA ALA A 17 16.67 7.58 -19.62
C ALA A 17 15.15 7.73 -19.43
N THR A 18 14.35 6.69 -19.65
CA THR A 18 12.90 6.68 -19.45
C THR A 18 12.46 6.09 -18.11
N ALA A 19 13.39 5.80 -17.20
CA ALA A 19 13.07 5.57 -15.79
C ALA A 19 12.76 6.92 -15.14
N GLN A 20 11.70 7.59 -15.65
CA GLN A 20 11.12 8.76 -15.00
C GLN A 20 10.46 8.30 -13.71
N SER A 21 10.79 9.00 -12.64
CA SER A 21 10.15 8.93 -11.34
C SER A 21 8.64 8.76 -11.51
N GLU A 22 8.11 7.64 -11.06
CA GLU A 22 6.67 7.52 -10.82
C GLU A 22 6.24 8.73 -9.99
N PRO A 23 5.17 9.44 -10.38
CA PRO A 23 4.66 10.51 -9.54
C PRO A 23 4.33 9.90 -8.18
N THR A 24 5.05 10.34 -7.16
CA THR A 24 4.69 10.02 -5.77
C THR A 24 3.23 10.37 -5.60
N PRO A 25 2.37 9.44 -5.17
CA PRO A 25 0.97 9.74 -4.90
C PRO A 25 0.93 10.95 -3.96
N PRO A 26 0.00 11.89 -4.16
CA PRO A 26 -0.11 13.06 -3.30
C PRO A 26 -0.19 12.58 -1.85
N GLU A 27 0.75 13.04 -1.03
CA GLU A 27 0.77 12.75 0.39
C GLU A 27 -0.52 13.32 0.99
N PHE A 28 -1.32 12.44 1.61
CA PHE A 28 -2.57 12.84 2.21
C PHE A 28 -2.27 13.72 3.43
N GLU A 29 -2.68 14.98 3.37
CA GLU A 29 -2.49 15.94 4.46
C GLU A 29 -3.63 15.81 5.46
N TYR A 30 -3.31 15.36 6.66
CA TYR A 30 -4.29 15.24 7.76
C TYR A 30 -4.66 16.61 8.31
N SER A 31 -5.90 16.75 8.80
CA SER A 31 -6.38 17.98 9.44
C SER A 31 -5.57 18.30 10.71
N ASP A 32 -5.14 19.55 10.86
CA ASP A 32 -4.46 20.00 12.09
C ASP A 32 -5.47 20.31 13.18
N LEU A 33 -5.89 19.27 13.88
CA LEU A 33 -6.90 19.34 14.96
C LEU A 33 -6.41 20.12 16.20
N GLN A 34 -5.09 20.36 16.33
CA GLN A 34 -4.55 21.11 17.46
C GLN A 34 -4.84 22.61 17.41
N ARG A 35 -5.12 23.12 16.20
CA ARG A 35 -5.43 24.54 15.96
C ARG A 35 -6.89 24.90 16.10
N LEU A 36 -7.75 23.92 16.37
CA LEU A 36 -9.17 24.19 16.53
C LEU A 36 -9.45 24.92 17.85
N THR A 37 -10.19 26.01 17.74
CA THR A 37 -10.72 26.74 18.89
C THR A 37 -11.98 26.06 19.43
N PRO A 38 -12.40 26.30 20.69
CA PRO A 38 -13.65 25.76 21.23
C PRO A 38 -14.88 26.10 20.36
N GLU A 39 -14.88 27.25 19.71
CA GLU A 39 -15.94 27.72 18.83
C GLU A 39 -16.05 26.88 17.56
N ASP A 40 -14.90 26.44 17.01
CA ASP A 40 -14.87 25.59 15.82
C ASP A 40 -15.55 24.23 16.03
N TYR A 41 -15.51 23.70 17.27
CA TYR A 41 -16.19 22.44 17.61
C TYR A 41 -17.71 22.60 17.75
N ILE A 42 -18.20 23.80 18.14
CA ILE A 42 -19.64 24.05 18.28
C ILE A 42 -20.32 24.03 16.90
N ASP A 43 -19.67 24.65 15.92
CA ASP A 43 -20.19 24.79 14.55
C ASP A 43 -19.79 23.62 13.63
N MET A 44 -19.02 22.67 14.17
CA MET A 44 -18.53 21.53 13.38
C MET A 44 -19.69 20.66 12.89
N GLN A 45 -19.73 20.43 11.57
CA GLN A 45 -20.62 19.47 10.93
C GLN A 45 -19.78 18.40 10.25
N LEU A 46 -20.08 17.15 10.58
CA LEU A 46 -19.43 16.01 9.93
C LEU A 46 -19.97 15.83 8.51
N PRO A 47 -19.13 15.49 7.54
CA PRO A 47 -19.59 15.11 6.21
C PRO A 47 -20.58 13.96 6.29
N PRO A 48 -21.57 13.89 5.39
CA PRO A 48 -22.53 12.80 5.40
C PRO A 48 -21.83 11.46 5.14
N LEU A 49 -22.28 10.42 5.86
CA LEU A 49 -21.65 9.09 5.86
C LEU A 49 -21.47 8.48 4.46
N HIS A 50 -22.43 8.72 3.54
CA HIS A 50 -22.35 8.19 2.17
C HIS A 50 -21.16 8.77 1.37
N VAL A 51 -20.80 10.04 1.58
CA VAL A 51 -19.64 10.68 0.95
C VAL A 51 -18.34 10.06 1.46
N LEU A 52 -18.25 9.83 2.76
CA LEU A 52 -17.09 9.20 3.38
C LEU A 52 -16.90 7.76 2.88
N MET A 53 -17.99 7.01 2.73
CA MET A 53 -17.96 5.65 2.17
C MET A 53 -17.54 5.62 0.68
N GLU A 54 -17.96 6.61 -0.10
CA GLU A 54 -17.57 6.68 -1.51
C GLU A 54 -16.08 7.00 -1.65
N ASN A 55 -15.58 7.97 -0.90
CA ASN A 55 -14.18 8.33 -0.91
C ASN A 55 -13.27 7.17 -0.45
N ALA A 56 -13.72 6.38 0.51
CA ALA A 56 -12.99 5.20 0.98
C ALA A 56 -12.79 4.10 -0.10
N ARG A 57 -13.57 4.12 -1.18
CA ARG A 57 -13.38 3.20 -2.33
C ARG A 57 -12.09 3.46 -3.10
N HIS A 58 -11.53 4.64 -2.98
CA HIS A 58 -10.26 5.01 -3.61
C HIS A 58 -9.05 4.73 -2.71
N ALA A 59 -9.23 4.00 -1.61
CA ALA A 59 -8.15 3.63 -0.72
C ALA A 59 -7.06 2.82 -1.46
N PRO A 60 -5.77 3.03 -1.15
CA PRO A 60 -4.65 2.31 -1.78
C PRO A 60 -4.76 0.79 -1.69
N GLN A 61 -5.46 0.28 -0.68
CA GLN A 61 -5.72 -1.14 -0.48
C GLN A 61 -6.50 -1.78 -1.64
N VAL A 62 -7.33 -1.00 -2.34
CA VAL A 62 -8.07 -1.48 -3.53
C VAL A 62 -7.09 -1.88 -4.62
N GLY A 63 -6.07 -1.06 -4.88
CA GLY A 63 -5.02 -1.36 -5.85
C GLY A 63 -4.27 -2.66 -5.54
N TYR A 64 -4.10 -3.00 -4.25
CA TYR A 64 -3.51 -4.28 -3.86
C TYR A 64 -4.38 -5.48 -4.32
N TYR A 65 -5.69 -5.43 -4.10
CA TYR A 65 -6.60 -6.52 -4.54
C TYR A 65 -6.73 -6.59 -6.06
N GLU A 66 -6.75 -5.44 -6.74
CA GLU A 66 -6.74 -5.39 -8.20
C GLU A 66 -5.46 -5.98 -8.79
N SER A 67 -4.32 -5.65 -8.21
CA SER A 67 -3.02 -6.24 -8.59
C SER A 67 -2.99 -7.75 -8.37
N ASN A 68 -3.49 -8.23 -7.23
CA ASN A 68 -3.59 -9.68 -6.97
C ASN A 68 -4.49 -10.37 -7.99
N ARG A 69 -5.62 -9.79 -8.34
CA ARG A 69 -6.49 -10.31 -9.38
C ARG A 69 -5.78 -10.38 -10.73
N GLU A 70 -5.05 -9.35 -11.10
CA GLU A 70 -4.27 -9.34 -12.35
C GLU A 70 -3.19 -10.43 -12.36
N ILE A 71 -2.51 -10.66 -11.23
CA ILE A 71 -1.54 -11.76 -11.07
C ILE A 71 -2.22 -13.12 -11.33
N GLU A 72 -3.36 -13.37 -10.72
CA GLU A 72 -4.09 -14.62 -10.90
C GLU A 72 -4.62 -14.78 -12.35
N GLU A 73 -5.01 -13.69 -13.01
CA GLU A 73 -5.39 -13.70 -14.43
C GLU A 73 -4.19 -14.00 -15.35
N ARG A 74 -3.02 -13.48 -15.04
CA ARG A 74 -1.76 -13.81 -15.75
C ARG A 74 -1.38 -15.27 -15.52
N GLU A 75 -1.55 -15.79 -14.30
CA GLU A 75 -1.32 -17.19 -14.00
C GLU A 75 -2.30 -18.08 -14.77
N LEU A 76 -3.55 -17.69 -14.94
CA LEU A 76 -4.49 -18.42 -15.81
C LEU A 76 -3.99 -18.53 -17.26
N LYS A 77 -3.38 -17.47 -17.79
CA LYS A 77 -2.76 -17.50 -19.13
C LYS A 77 -1.58 -18.47 -19.18
N THR A 78 -0.78 -18.49 -18.12
CA THR A 78 0.36 -19.41 -17.95
C THR A 78 -0.12 -20.86 -17.87
N VAL A 79 -1.10 -21.16 -17.04
CA VAL A 79 -1.69 -22.51 -16.91
C VAL A 79 -2.27 -22.99 -18.26
N ARG A 80 -2.91 -22.10 -19.03
CA ARG A 80 -3.41 -22.44 -20.38
C ARG A 80 -2.29 -22.78 -21.36
N ARG A 81 -1.12 -22.14 -21.24
CA ARG A 81 0.04 -22.30 -22.13
C ARG A 81 1.00 -23.41 -21.67
N ASN A 82 0.82 -23.96 -20.49
CA ASN A 82 1.74 -24.91 -19.86
C ASN A 82 2.00 -26.16 -20.72
N TRP A 83 1.03 -26.53 -21.57
CA TRP A 83 1.20 -27.62 -22.53
C TRP A 83 2.36 -27.41 -23.51
N MET A 84 2.75 -26.16 -23.79
CA MET A 84 3.89 -25.83 -24.65
C MET A 84 5.22 -26.30 -24.04
N ARG A 85 5.30 -26.47 -22.72
CA ARG A 85 6.47 -27.00 -22.02
C ARG A 85 6.82 -28.42 -22.44
N ASN A 86 5.85 -29.13 -22.96
CA ASN A 86 6.03 -30.51 -23.45
C ASN A 86 6.82 -30.57 -24.76
N PHE A 87 6.94 -29.45 -25.47
CA PHE A 87 7.77 -29.29 -26.65
C PHE A 87 9.12 -28.72 -26.24
N LYS A 88 10.18 -29.47 -26.51
CA LYS A 88 11.55 -29.03 -26.25
C LYS A 88 12.35 -29.01 -27.56
N LEU A 89 13.00 -27.89 -27.83
CA LEU A 89 13.95 -27.73 -28.89
C LEU A 89 15.34 -27.74 -28.26
N ASN A 90 16.21 -28.62 -28.77
CA ASN A 90 17.60 -28.72 -28.31
C ASN A 90 18.49 -28.38 -29.48
N ALA A 91 19.40 -27.47 -29.29
CA ALA A 91 20.48 -27.15 -30.25
C ALA A 91 21.80 -27.14 -29.50
N ASN A 92 22.69 -28.03 -29.86
CA ASN A 92 24.01 -28.14 -29.27
C ASN A 92 25.08 -27.94 -30.36
N TYR A 93 26.04 -27.09 -30.09
CA TYR A 93 27.22 -26.92 -30.89
C TYR A 93 28.45 -27.22 -30.03
N ASN A 94 29.29 -28.15 -30.49
CA ASN A 94 30.52 -28.50 -29.81
C ASN A 94 31.69 -28.32 -30.77
N TYR A 95 32.72 -27.66 -30.27
CA TYR A 95 33.97 -27.48 -30.95
C TYR A 95 35.08 -27.99 -30.04
N GLY A 96 35.96 -28.85 -30.57
CA GLY A 96 37.06 -29.38 -29.79
C GLY A 96 37.97 -30.27 -30.62
N SER A 97 39.12 -30.61 -30.08
CA SER A 97 40.01 -31.65 -30.65
C SER A 97 39.63 -32.99 -29.98
N SER A 98 39.43 -34.01 -30.84
CA SER A 98 39.22 -35.38 -30.37
C SER A 98 40.46 -36.19 -30.72
N ASP A 99 41.13 -36.71 -29.69
CA ASP A 99 42.21 -37.67 -29.85
C ASP A 99 41.59 -39.05 -29.99
N ILE A 100 41.73 -39.63 -31.19
CA ILE A 100 41.29 -40.99 -31.46
C ILE A 100 42.49 -41.91 -31.22
N TYR A 101 42.46 -42.68 -30.15
CA TYR A 101 43.40 -43.73 -29.88
C TYR A 101 43.03 -44.97 -30.68
N ASN A 102 43.72 -45.22 -31.80
CA ASN A 102 43.62 -46.47 -32.53
C ASN A 102 44.71 -47.44 -32.02
N GLN A 103 44.29 -48.50 -31.35
CA GLN A 103 45.16 -49.62 -31.04
C GLN A 103 45.11 -50.63 -32.20
N ASN A 104 46.09 -50.57 -33.07
CA ASN A 104 46.27 -51.60 -34.06
C ASN A 104 47.06 -52.79 -33.44
N TYR A 105 46.41 -53.91 -33.24
CA TYR A 105 47.08 -55.16 -32.95
C TYR A 105 47.57 -55.76 -34.26
N GLN A 106 48.88 -55.62 -34.54
CA GLN A 106 49.47 -56.36 -35.61
C GLN A 106 50.01 -57.66 -35.05
N ASP A 107 49.65 -58.75 -35.69
CA ASP A 107 49.89 -60.14 -35.28
C ASP A 107 51.37 -60.49 -35.33
N SER A 108 52.18 -59.96 -34.43
CA SER A 108 53.58 -60.29 -34.19
C SER A 108 53.80 -60.30 -32.68
N ASN A 109 54.48 -61.33 -32.23
CA ASN A 109 54.72 -61.67 -30.80
C ASN A 109 55.44 -60.58 -29.96
N ILE A 110 55.36 -59.33 -30.35
CA ILE A 110 55.82 -58.14 -29.61
C ILE A 110 54.77 -57.04 -29.74
N PRO A 111 54.14 -56.60 -28.64
CA PRO A 111 53.21 -55.48 -28.73
C PRO A 111 53.93 -54.16 -28.99
N ILE A 112 53.82 -53.66 -30.19
CA ILE A 112 54.31 -52.32 -30.53
C ILE A 112 53.15 -51.35 -30.26
N TRP A 113 53.29 -50.58 -29.22
CA TRP A 113 52.36 -49.50 -28.91
C TRP A 113 52.68 -48.31 -29.80
N THR A 114 52.03 -48.17 -30.95
CA THR A 114 52.09 -46.97 -31.75
C THR A 114 50.88 -46.09 -31.42
N THR A 115 51.12 -45.06 -30.63
CA THR A 115 50.10 -44.05 -30.36
C THR A 115 50.18 -43.05 -31.51
N THR A 116 49.28 -43.12 -32.47
CA THR A 116 49.15 -42.10 -33.50
C THR A 116 48.12 -41.08 -33.00
N THR A 117 48.59 -39.97 -32.43
CA THR A 117 47.75 -38.84 -32.04
C THR A 117 47.46 -38.01 -33.28
N THR A 118 46.33 -38.19 -33.92
CA THR A 118 45.88 -37.30 -34.98
C THR A 118 44.91 -36.32 -34.36
N GLY A 119 45.43 -35.19 -33.87
CA GLY A 119 44.61 -34.08 -33.40
C GLY A 119 43.82 -33.49 -34.58
N ARG A 120 42.60 -33.87 -34.74
CA ARG A 120 41.67 -33.22 -35.68
C ARG A 120 40.77 -32.28 -34.90
N GLU A 121 40.84 -31.01 -35.24
CA GLU A 121 39.80 -30.07 -34.82
C GLU A 121 38.50 -30.47 -35.50
N GLN A 122 37.50 -30.82 -34.68
CA GLN A 122 36.18 -31.25 -35.13
C GLN A 122 35.11 -30.33 -34.55
N SER A 123 34.32 -29.77 -35.45
CA SER A 123 33.10 -29.09 -35.08
C SER A 123 31.92 -30.00 -35.41
N TRP A 124 31.05 -30.20 -34.43
CA TRP A 124 29.81 -30.94 -34.66
C TRP A 124 28.62 -30.22 -33.99
N TRP A 125 27.52 -30.25 -34.66
CA TRP A 125 26.29 -29.66 -34.20
C TRP A 125 25.16 -30.70 -34.23
N ASN A 126 24.25 -30.58 -33.28
CA ASN A 126 23.08 -31.42 -33.18
C ASN A 126 21.86 -30.53 -32.91
N VAL A 127 20.86 -30.64 -33.74
CA VAL A 127 19.54 -30.01 -33.53
C VAL A 127 18.50 -31.10 -33.40
N GLY A 128 17.78 -31.08 -32.31
CA GLY A 128 16.76 -32.07 -32.04
C GLY A 128 15.50 -31.42 -31.53
N ALA A 129 14.33 -31.99 -31.81
CA ALA A 129 13.07 -31.66 -31.22
C ALA A 129 12.56 -32.89 -30.45
N SER A 130 12.09 -32.69 -29.21
CA SER A 130 11.48 -33.73 -28.41
C SER A 130 10.10 -33.33 -27.90
N LEU A 131 9.17 -34.26 -27.92
CA LEU A 131 7.82 -34.13 -27.37
C LEU A 131 7.68 -35.13 -26.23
N SER A 132 7.41 -34.65 -25.03
CA SER A 132 7.17 -35.45 -23.84
C SER A 132 5.86 -35.01 -23.20
N ILE A 133 4.82 -35.84 -23.30
CA ILE A 133 3.50 -35.51 -22.75
C ILE A 133 3.24 -36.37 -21.51
N PRO A 134 3.28 -35.81 -20.29
CA PRO A 134 2.91 -36.54 -19.08
C PRO A 134 1.41 -36.85 -19.10
N LEU A 135 1.03 -38.06 -18.77
CA LEU A 135 -0.41 -38.46 -18.72
C LEU A 135 -1.21 -37.62 -17.73
N ASP A 136 -0.61 -37.22 -16.62
CA ASP A 136 -1.22 -36.32 -15.63
C ASP A 136 -1.68 -35.00 -16.28
N GLU A 137 -0.93 -34.45 -17.20
CA GLU A 137 -1.27 -33.18 -17.84
C GLU A 137 -2.48 -33.28 -18.76
N ILE A 138 -2.68 -34.42 -19.39
CA ILE A 138 -3.85 -34.68 -20.26
C ILE A 138 -5.14 -34.68 -19.42
N PHE A 139 -5.13 -35.42 -18.31
CA PHE A 139 -6.34 -35.61 -17.49
C PHE A 139 -6.60 -34.44 -16.54
N ASN A 140 -5.56 -33.83 -15.97
CA ASN A 140 -5.69 -32.79 -14.94
C ASN A 140 -5.71 -31.36 -15.48
N ARG A 141 -5.37 -31.12 -16.74
CA ARG A 141 -5.34 -29.78 -17.35
C ARG A 141 -6.64 -29.01 -17.16
N ARG A 142 -7.78 -29.66 -17.41
CA ARG A 142 -9.10 -29.05 -17.26
C ARG A 142 -9.37 -28.64 -15.82
N ASN A 143 -8.96 -29.48 -14.88
CA ASN A 143 -9.11 -29.20 -13.44
C ASN A 143 -8.21 -28.06 -13.01
N LYS A 144 -6.94 -28.01 -13.44
CA LYS A 144 -6.00 -26.91 -13.17
C LYS A 144 -6.55 -25.56 -13.67
N ILE A 145 -7.13 -25.52 -14.87
CA ILE A 145 -7.77 -24.32 -15.41
C ILE A 145 -8.99 -23.92 -14.59
N LYS A 146 -9.85 -24.87 -14.19
CA LYS A 146 -11.02 -24.59 -13.35
C LYS A 146 -10.60 -24.06 -11.97
N GLN A 147 -9.58 -24.69 -11.37
CA GLN A 147 -9.03 -24.26 -10.08
C GLN A 147 -8.50 -22.83 -10.15
N GLN A 148 -7.77 -22.49 -11.21
CA GLN A 148 -7.23 -21.14 -11.37
C GLN A 148 -8.33 -20.08 -11.58
N LYS A 149 -9.41 -20.43 -12.30
CA LYS A 149 -10.58 -19.55 -12.41
C LYS A 149 -11.23 -19.30 -11.04
N LYS A 150 -11.30 -20.34 -10.18
CA LYS A 150 -11.83 -20.18 -8.83
C LYS A 150 -10.93 -19.34 -7.92
N ARG A 151 -9.62 -19.34 -8.15
CA ARG A 151 -8.71 -18.40 -7.45
C ARG A 151 -8.98 -16.95 -7.81
N ILE A 152 -9.22 -16.66 -9.11
CA ILE A 152 -9.61 -15.31 -9.55
C ILE A 152 -10.94 -14.89 -8.90
N GLU A 153 -11.91 -15.79 -8.82
CA GLU A 153 -13.19 -15.52 -8.15
C GLU A 153 -13.00 -15.25 -6.65
N ASN A 154 -12.10 -16.00 -5.99
CA ASN A 154 -11.79 -15.80 -4.58
C ASN A 154 -11.15 -14.43 -4.32
N THR A 155 -10.27 -13.93 -5.21
CA THR A 155 -9.72 -12.56 -5.05
C THR A 155 -10.81 -11.49 -5.07
N GLN A 156 -11.88 -11.70 -5.84
CA GLN A 156 -13.04 -10.80 -5.81
C GLN A 156 -13.80 -10.88 -4.49
N TYR A 157 -14.06 -12.07 -3.98
CA TYR A 157 -14.71 -12.24 -2.67
C TYR A 157 -13.88 -11.65 -1.52
N ASP A 158 -12.55 -11.75 -1.60
CA ASP A 158 -11.66 -11.13 -0.62
C ASP A 158 -11.74 -9.60 -0.65
N LEU A 159 -11.84 -8.99 -1.85
CA LEU A 159 -12.07 -7.56 -2.00
C LEU A 159 -13.44 -7.13 -1.43
N ASP A 160 -14.50 -7.87 -1.76
CA ASP A 160 -15.86 -7.57 -1.29
C ASP A 160 -15.93 -7.67 0.24
N ARG A 161 -15.34 -8.70 0.84
CA ARG A 161 -15.22 -8.84 2.30
C ARG A 161 -14.45 -7.68 2.93
N TRP A 162 -13.33 -7.28 2.31
CA TRP A 162 -12.57 -6.14 2.80
C TRP A 162 -13.40 -4.85 2.76
N TYR A 163 -14.20 -4.61 1.72
CA TYR A 163 -15.10 -3.48 1.68
C TYR A 163 -16.16 -3.51 2.79
N ASP A 164 -16.71 -4.66 3.09
CA ASP A 164 -17.69 -4.78 4.17
C ASP A 164 -17.04 -4.50 5.55
N GLU A 165 -15.84 -5.03 5.78
CA GLU A 165 -15.06 -4.73 7.00
C GLU A 165 -14.71 -3.24 7.11
N LEU A 166 -14.32 -2.60 5.99
CA LEU A 166 -14.02 -1.18 5.94
C LEU A 166 -15.27 -0.34 6.26
N ARG A 167 -16.42 -0.67 5.67
CA ARG A 167 -17.70 0.00 5.96
C ARG A 167 -18.07 -0.08 7.44
N MET A 168 -17.91 -1.24 8.06
CA MET A 168 -18.18 -1.40 9.48
C MET A 168 -17.27 -0.50 10.33
N LYS A 169 -15.96 -0.44 10.01
CA LYS A 169 -15.01 0.43 10.71
C LYS A 169 -15.33 1.92 10.53
N ILE A 170 -15.77 2.32 9.33
CA ILE A 170 -16.17 3.71 9.05
C ILE A 170 -17.44 4.07 9.84
N ILE A 171 -18.43 3.18 9.88
CA ILE A 171 -19.67 3.39 10.66
C ILE A 171 -19.34 3.55 12.15
N ASP A 172 -18.49 2.68 12.70
CA ASP A 172 -18.06 2.72 14.09
C ASP A 172 -17.34 4.04 14.42
N ALA A 173 -16.36 4.41 13.61
CA ALA A 173 -15.63 5.67 13.78
C ALA A 173 -16.54 6.90 13.63
N TYR A 174 -17.48 6.87 12.69
CA TYR A 174 -18.43 7.95 12.47
C TYR A 174 -19.41 8.11 13.65
N THR A 175 -19.97 7.01 14.13
CA THR A 175 -20.89 7.04 15.29
C THR A 175 -20.17 7.51 16.55
N THR A 176 -18.93 7.05 16.76
CA THR A 176 -18.09 7.53 17.86
C THR A 176 -17.79 9.04 17.74
N ALA A 177 -17.48 9.54 16.55
CA ALA A 177 -17.25 10.97 16.34
C ALA A 177 -18.51 11.81 16.62
N VAL A 178 -19.69 11.36 16.18
CA VAL A 178 -20.97 12.02 16.45
C VAL A 178 -21.28 12.04 17.96
N GLU A 179 -21.07 10.92 18.64
CA GLU A 179 -21.25 10.80 20.09
C GLU A 179 -20.30 11.76 20.83
N GLN A 180 -19.00 11.71 20.55
CA GLN A 180 -18.01 12.56 21.22
C GLN A 180 -18.26 14.05 20.95
N LEU A 181 -18.74 14.42 19.76
CA LEU A 181 -19.11 15.80 19.45
C LEU A 181 -20.30 16.28 20.31
N SER A 182 -21.29 15.42 20.53
CA SER A 182 -22.43 15.73 21.42
C SER A 182 -21.97 15.88 22.86
N ILE A 183 -21.14 14.96 23.37
CA ILE A 183 -20.60 15.03 24.74
C ILE A 183 -19.71 16.27 24.89
N LEU A 184 -18.91 16.64 23.88
CA LEU A 184 -18.07 17.84 23.95
C LEU A 184 -18.90 19.13 24.14
N ARG A 185 -20.02 19.25 23.44
CA ARG A 185 -20.92 20.39 23.62
C ARG A 185 -21.42 20.50 25.09
N SER A 186 -21.87 19.40 25.65
CA SER A 186 -22.29 19.38 27.05
C SER A 186 -21.17 19.67 28.04
N ALA A 187 -19.96 19.14 27.77
CA ALA A 187 -18.77 19.42 28.59
C ALA A 187 -18.30 20.88 28.49
N ALA A 188 -18.47 21.51 27.33
CA ALA A 188 -18.18 22.93 27.13
C ALA A 188 -19.13 23.82 27.94
N GLU A 189 -20.43 23.52 27.93
CA GLU A 189 -21.42 24.23 28.73
C GLU A 189 -21.14 24.07 30.24
N ALA A 190 -20.80 22.85 30.67
CA ALA A 190 -20.47 22.60 32.09
C ALA A 190 -19.20 23.36 32.51
N LYS A 191 -18.19 23.44 31.67
CA LYS A 191 -16.98 24.23 31.90
C LYS A 191 -17.29 25.72 32.05
N ILE A 192 -18.05 26.29 31.11
CA ILE A 192 -18.45 27.72 31.17
C ILE A 192 -19.25 28.02 32.44
N THR A 193 -20.19 27.17 32.77
CA THR A 193 -21.00 27.31 33.97
C THR A 193 -20.18 27.24 35.26
N SER A 194 -19.26 26.26 35.34
CA SER A 194 -18.37 26.11 36.50
C SER A 194 -17.38 27.28 36.64
N GLU A 195 -16.87 27.82 35.54
CA GLU A 195 -16.03 28.97 35.53
C GLU A 195 -16.77 30.24 36.00
N ALA A 196 -17.98 30.45 35.52
CA ALA A 196 -18.83 31.55 35.98
C ALA A 196 -19.13 31.46 37.47
N GLN A 197 -19.49 30.30 37.98
CA GLN A 197 -19.73 30.04 39.40
C GLN A 197 -18.48 30.30 40.25
N TYR A 198 -17.33 29.85 39.80
CA TYR A 198 -16.05 30.13 40.47
C TYR A 198 -15.78 31.65 40.57
N ARG A 199 -15.92 32.38 39.46
CA ARG A 199 -15.72 33.84 39.44
C ARG A 199 -16.71 34.56 40.39
N MET A 200 -17.97 34.18 40.48
CA MET A 200 -18.92 34.70 41.43
C MET A 200 -18.52 34.42 42.86
N THR A 201 -18.09 33.19 43.13
CA THR A 201 -17.63 32.78 44.48
C THR A 201 -16.36 33.54 44.90
N GLU A 202 -15.44 33.77 43.97
CA GLU A 202 -14.22 34.54 44.16
C GLU A 202 -14.57 36.00 44.57
N VAL A 203 -15.50 36.65 43.89
CA VAL A 203 -15.97 38.01 44.23
C VAL A 203 -16.61 38.05 45.59
N ASP A 204 -17.42 37.05 45.96
CA ASP A 204 -18.07 37.01 47.29
C ASP A 204 -17.09 36.66 48.41
N PHE A 205 -16.07 35.87 48.14
CA PHE A 205 -14.96 35.64 49.08
C PHE A 205 -14.17 36.92 49.34
N VAL A 206 -13.81 37.71 48.32
CA VAL A 206 -13.12 39.00 48.46
C VAL A 206 -13.96 39.99 49.28
N LYS A 207 -15.29 39.94 49.17
CA LYS A 207 -16.22 40.74 49.98
C LYS A 207 -16.41 40.22 51.42
N GLY A 208 -15.73 39.11 51.79
CA GLY A 208 -15.83 38.51 53.13
C GLY A 208 -17.13 37.76 53.40
N LYS A 209 -17.92 37.42 52.38
CA LYS A 209 -19.21 36.73 52.51
C LYS A 209 -19.08 35.22 52.59
N LEU A 210 -17.98 34.67 52.11
CA LEU A 210 -17.72 33.24 52.02
C LEU A 210 -16.37 32.89 52.63
N ASP A 211 -16.24 31.63 53.08
CA ASP A 211 -15.03 31.09 53.64
C ASP A 211 -14.08 30.52 52.56
N ALA A 212 -12.80 30.35 52.91
CA ALA A 212 -11.78 29.81 52.00
C ALA A 212 -12.06 28.36 51.58
N GLN A 213 -12.79 27.58 52.43
CA GLN A 213 -13.12 26.19 52.09
C GLN A 213 -14.16 26.13 50.96
N THR A 214 -15.14 27.00 50.93
CA THR A 214 -16.12 27.14 49.87
C THR A 214 -15.48 27.55 48.53
N LEU A 215 -14.57 28.54 48.57
CA LEU A 215 -13.79 28.95 47.39
C LEU A 215 -12.95 27.79 46.85
N SER A 216 -12.25 27.07 47.74
CA SER A 216 -11.44 25.92 47.35
C SER A 216 -12.25 24.80 46.73
N ARG A 217 -13.44 24.50 47.27
CA ARG A 217 -14.36 23.53 46.68
C ARG A 217 -14.81 23.94 45.29
N GLN A 218 -15.21 25.23 45.12
CA GLN A 218 -15.65 25.72 43.81
C GLN A 218 -14.51 25.69 42.77
N LYS A 219 -13.25 26.01 43.16
CA LYS A 219 -12.07 25.87 42.29
C LYS A 219 -11.82 24.41 41.89
N SER A 220 -12.04 23.48 42.80
CA SER A 220 -11.92 22.05 42.51
C SER A 220 -12.96 21.57 41.48
N LEU A 221 -14.22 22.09 41.56
CA LEU A 221 -15.26 21.79 40.57
C LEU A 221 -14.93 22.36 39.19
N GLU A 222 -14.46 23.62 39.13
CA GLU A 222 -14.03 24.25 37.88
C GLU A 222 -12.86 23.49 37.23
N ASN A 223 -11.85 23.08 38.01
CA ASN A 223 -10.75 22.26 37.55
C ASN A 223 -11.22 20.90 37.04
N SER A 224 -12.24 20.29 37.66
CA SER A 224 -12.80 19.01 37.21
C SER A 224 -13.52 19.16 35.88
N ALA A 225 -14.37 20.18 35.73
CA ALA A 225 -15.07 20.46 34.47
C ALA A 225 -14.11 20.77 33.33
N THR A 226 -13.04 21.50 33.61
CA THR A 226 -11.99 21.79 32.63
C THR A 226 -11.25 20.52 32.18
N ARG A 227 -10.88 19.63 33.11
CA ARG A 227 -10.27 18.34 32.78
C ARG A 227 -11.18 17.45 31.95
N GLU A 228 -12.47 17.40 32.30
CA GLU A 228 -13.45 16.63 31.55
C GLU A 228 -13.58 17.12 30.09
N TYR A 229 -13.70 18.45 29.92
CA TYR A 229 -13.72 19.07 28.60
C TYR A 229 -12.49 18.69 27.76
N GLU A 230 -11.29 18.82 28.32
CA GLU A 230 -10.06 18.48 27.60
C GLU A 230 -9.94 16.98 27.27
N GLN A 231 -10.46 16.11 28.15
CA GLN A 231 -10.51 14.67 27.91
C GLN A 231 -11.44 14.32 26.75
N VAL A 232 -12.64 14.90 26.73
CA VAL A 232 -13.63 14.68 25.68
C VAL A 232 -13.12 15.25 24.34
N ARG A 233 -12.51 16.45 24.37
CA ARG A 233 -11.89 17.03 23.19
C ARG A 233 -10.83 16.12 22.57
N ARG A 234 -9.98 15.51 23.40
CA ARG A 234 -8.99 14.55 22.95
C ARG A 234 -9.65 13.31 22.32
N ASN A 235 -10.70 12.79 22.94
CA ASN A 235 -11.42 11.62 22.42
C ASN A 235 -12.08 11.92 21.06
N LEU A 236 -12.66 13.11 20.89
CA LEU A 236 -13.22 13.55 19.62
C LEU A 236 -12.13 13.65 18.55
N ASN A 237 -11.01 14.27 18.86
CA ASN A 237 -9.90 14.40 17.91
C ASN A 237 -9.38 13.03 17.47
N ASP A 238 -9.26 12.07 18.40
CA ASP A 238 -8.88 10.69 18.05
C ASP A 238 -9.89 10.04 17.10
N ALA A 239 -11.21 10.21 17.37
CA ALA A 239 -12.26 9.68 16.51
C ALA A 239 -12.25 10.31 15.10
N LEU A 240 -12.02 11.63 15.00
CA LEU A 240 -11.92 12.34 13.73
C LEU A 240 -10.70 11.90 12.93
N LEU A 241 -9.53 11.79 13.54
CA LEU A 241 -8.31 11.30 12.88
C LEU A 241 -8.48 9.86 12.37
N ARG A 242 -9.09 8.99 13.17
CA ARG A 242 -9.41 7.61 12.71
C ARG A 242 -10.32 7.62 11.48
N LEU A 243 -11.32 8.51 11.48
CA LEU A 243 -12.23 8.63 10.35
C LEU A 243 -11.52 9.15 9.10
N GLU A 244 -10.64 10.15 9.22
CA GLU A 244 -9.80 10.65 8.13
C GLU A 244 -8.88 9.56 7.55
N ILE A 245 -8.24 8.77 8.41
CA ILE A 245 -7.38 7.65 7.99
C ILE A 245 -8.18 6.60 7.20
N LEU A 246 -9.38 6.25 7.68
CA LEU A 246 -10.21 5.23 7.04
C LEU A 246 -10.81 5.68 5.72
N THR A 247 -11.11 6.98 5.60
CA THR A 247 -11.82 7.53 4.43
C THR A 247 -10.91 8.27 3.46
N HIS A 248 -9.64 8.50 3.82
CA HIS A 248 -8.70 9.34 3.09
C HIS A 248 -9.30 10.70 2.71
N THR A 249 -10.15 11.26 3.59
CA THR A 249 -10.85 12.52 3.36
C THR A 249 -10.59 13.44 4.53
N PRO A 250 -10.03 14.64 4.33
CA PRO A 250 -9.89 15.61 5.41
C PRO A 250 -11.28 16.07 5.85
N ILE A 251 -11.58 15.90 7.15
CA ILE A 251 -12.90 16.26 7.70
C ILE A 251 -13.00 17.76 7.92
N ILE A 252 -11.87 18.41 8.24
CA ILE A 252 -11.80 19.83 8.51
C ILE A 252 -11.12 20.53 7.35
N ASN A 253 -11.92 21.08 6.44
CA ASN A 253 -11.46 21.89 5.32
C ASN A 253 -11.23 23.35 5.76
N LYS A 254 -10.41 23.61 6.77
CA LYS A 254 -9.85 24.96 6.95
C LYS A 254 -8.57 25.04 6.13
N PRO A 255 -8.50 25.89 5.07
CA PRO A 255 -7.24 26.11 4.38
C PRO A 255 -6.23 26.62 5.42
N ILE A 256 -5.11 25.91 5.54
CA ILE A 256 -4.00 26.31 6.39
C ILE A 256 -3.53 27.66 5.87
N SER A 257 -4.00 28.75 6.46
CA SER A 257 -3.40 30.05 6.27
C SER A 257 -2.08 30.05 7.04
N MET A 258 -1.00 29.65 6.35
CA MET A 258 0.35 29.84 6.91
C MET A 258 0.55 31.34 7.14
N PRO A 259 0.73 31.81 8.39
CA PRO A 259 1.09 33.20 8.61
C PRO A 259 2.54 33.38 8.08
N GLY A 260 2.68 33.98 6.89
CA GLY A 260 3.98 34.40 6.38
C GLY A 260 4.37 33.96 4.97
N VAL A 261 3.58 33.15 4.25
CA VAL A 261 3.85 32.89 2.83
C VAL A 261 2.90 33.74 1.97
N SER A 262 3.29 34.99 1.75
CA SER A 262 2.72 35.81 0.69
C SER A 262 2.95 35.10 -0.65
N LYS A 263 1.89 34.64 -1.29
CA LYS A 263 1.94 34.22 -2.70
C LYS A 263 2.34 35.45 -3.53
N LYS A 264 3.64 35.53 -3.88
CA LYS A 264 4.10 36.44 -4.92
C LYS A 264 3.46 35.96 -6.22
N ALA A 265 2.52 36.75 -6.73
CA ALA A 265 1.92 36.50 -8.03
C ALA A 265 3.02 36.43 -9.10
N PRO A 266 2.91 35.55 -10.13
CA PRO A 266 3.83 35.60 -11.24
C PRO A 266 3.58 36.91 -12.01
N GLU A 267 4.62 37.77 -12.05
CA GLU A 267 4.66 38.90 -12.96
C GLU A 267 4.69 38.36 -14.39
N THR A 268 3.67 38.70 -15.14
CA THR A 268 3.62 38.50 -16.59
C THR A 268 4.54 39.55 -17.26
N GLU A 269 5.58 39.06 -17.93
CA GLU A 269 6.17 39.65 -19.13
C GLU A 269 6.03 38.73 -20.34
#